data_9a99fca7876d43af3d3e61c6fb9382a0
#
_entry.id   9a99fca7876d43af3d3e61c6fb9382a0
#
_cell.length_a   1.000
_cell.length_b   1.000
_cell.length_c   1.000
_cell.angle_alpha   90.00
_cell.angle_beta   90.00
_cell.angle_gamma   90.00
#
_symmetry.space_group_name_H-M   'P 1'
#
loop_
_entity.id
_entity.type
_entity.pdbx_description
1 polymer ?
#
loop_
_entity_poly.entity_id
_entity_poly.type
_entity_poly.pdbx_seq_one_letter_code
_entity_poly.pdbx_strand_id
1 'polypeptide(L)'
;MLVKSYAAAVQGISATVVTIEVNCTKGIQFFLVGLPDVAVRESHERIISALQVSGYKFPRNRIVINMAPADIRKEGSSYDLPLAIGILAAAEELDASRLGHYMICLLYTSDAAD
;
A
#
# COMPACT_ATOMS: atom_id res chain seq x y z
N MET A 1 -9.49 -8.35 8.70
CA MET A 1 -8.26 -8.74 9.44
C MET A 1 -7.27 -7.58 9.40
N LEU A 2 -6.51 -7.41 10.44
CA LEU A 2 -5.48 -6.36 10.53
C LEU A 2 -4.14 -6.95 10.15
N VAL A 3 -3.47 -6.32 9.15
CA VAL A 3 -2.13 -6.73 8.73
C VAL A 3 -1.22 -5.53 8.63
N LYS A 4 0.08 -5.79 8.67
CA LYS A 4 1.11 -4.78 8.46
C LYS A 4 2.01 -5.18 7.30
N SER A 5 2.30 -4.22 6.44
CA SER A 5 3.37 -4.34 5.45
C SER A 5 4.32 -3.16 5.63
N TYR A 6 5.49 -3.26 5.05
CA TYR A 6 6.53 -2.26 5.25
C TYR A 6 7.04 -1.73 3.92
N ALA A 7 7.17 -0.42 3.87
CA ALA A 7 7.72 0.30 2.73
C ALA A 7 8.81 1.25 3.23
N ALA A 8 9.34 2.05 2.34
CA ALA A 8 10.35 3.04 2.70
C ALA A 8 10.03 4.39 2.06
N ALA A 9 10.19 5.44 2.84
CA ALA A 9 10.19 6.81 2.35
C ALA A 9 11.63 7.24 2.14
N VAL A 10 11.98 7.59 0.91
CA VAL A 10 13.34 7.97 0.54
C VAL A 10 13.42 9.49 0.48
N GLN A 11 14.41 10.06 1.19
CA GLN A 11 14.70 11.49 1.19
C GLN A 11 16.20 11.67 1.00
N GLY A 12 16.63 12.06 -0.21
CA GLY A 12 18.03 12.13 -0.55
C GLY A 12 18.69 10.75 -0.46
N ILE A 13 19.68 10.61 0.41
CA ILE A 13 20.37 9.34 0.65
C ILE A 13 19.83 8.61 1.87
N SER A 14 18.83 9.17 2.53
CA SER A 14 18.24 8.57 3.73
C SER A 14 16.92 7.90 3.39
N ALA A 15 16.60 6.86 4.14
CA ALA A 15 15.32 6.18 4.02
C ALA A 15 14.73 5.93 5.41
N THR A 16 13.44 6.13 5.54
CA THR A 16 12.70 5.84 6.76
C THR A 16 11.71 4.74 6.48
N VAL A 17 11.64 3.76 7.38
CA VAL A 17 10.64 2.69 7.25
C VAL A 17 9.25 3.27 7.43
N VAL A 18 8.37 2.96 6.49
CA VAL A 18 6.94 3.29 6.57
C VAL A 18 6.19 2.01 6.88
N THR A 19 5.50 2.01 8.01
CA THR A 19 4.63 0.89 8.37
C THR A 19 3.24 1.15 7.78
N ILE A 20 2.79 0.23 6.96
CA ILE A 20 1.47 0.28 6.34
C ILE A 20 0.59 -0.71 7.10
N GLU A 21 -0.36 -0.17 7.85
CA GLU A 21 -1.29 -0.98 8.64
C GLU A 21 -2.64 -0.96 7.97
N VAL A 22 -3.09 -2.13 7.52
CA VAL A 22 -4.35 -2.27 6.79
C VAL A 22 -5.34 -3.03 7.64
N ASN A 23 -6.50 -2.44 7.88
CA ASN A 23 -7.60 -3.08 8.56
C ASN A 23 -8.80 -3.21 7.63
N CYS A 24 -9.27 -4.44 7.46
CA CYS A 24 -10.37 -4.80 6.57
C CYS A 24 -11.54 -5.27 7.41
N THR A 25 -12.66 -4.55 7.37
CA THR A 25 -13.86 -4.85 8.14
C THR A 25 -15.10 -4.75 7.26
N LYS A 26 -16.29 -4.94 7.83
CA LYS A 26 -17.55 -4.80 7.10
C LYS A 26 -17.79 -3.36 6.68
N GLY A 27 -18.21 -3.17 5.44
CA GLY A 27 -18.52 -1.87 4.88
C GLY A 27 -17.97 -1.73 3.47
N ILE A 28 -17.96 -0.51 2.94
CA ILE A 28 -17.52 -0.24 1.57
C ILE A 28 -16.61 0.99 1.47
N GLN A 29 -16.24 1.59 2.60
CA GLN A 29 -15.43 2.81 2.61
C GLN A 29 -13.94 2.49 2.46
N PHE A 30 -13.21 3.47 1.95
CA PHE A 30 -11.76 3.38 1.83
C PHE A 30 -11.15 4.65 2.42
N PHE A 31 -10.28 4.47 3.42
CA PHE A 31 -9.58 5.58 4.08
C PHE A 31 -8.09 5.35 4.08
N LEU A 32 -7.35 6.41 3.81
CA LEU A 32 -5.89 6.40 3.78
C LEU A 32 -5.40 7.56 4.65
N VAL A 33 -4.68 7.24 5.72
CA VAL A 33 -4.28 8.17 6.77
C VAL A 33 -2.76 8.16 6.92
N GLY A 34 -2.16 9.29 7.23
CA GLY A 34 -0.73 9.43 7.49
C GLY A 34 -0.04 10.35 6.51
N LEU A 35 -0.62 11.50 6.23
CA LEU A 35 -0.08 12.51 5.32
C LEU A 35 0.21 11.97 3.90
N PRO A 36 -0.75 11.30 3.26
CA PRO A 36 -0.56 10.89 1.86
C PRO A 36 -0.70 12.10 0.94
N ASP A 37 0.16 12.20 -0.06
CA ASP A 37 -0.02 13.20 -1.11
C ASP A 37 -1.09 12.76 -2.11
N VAL A 38 -1.32 13.56 -3.15
CA VAL A 38 -2.31 13.26 -4.18
C VAL A 38 -1.99 11.93 -4.88
N ALA A 39 -0.72 11.71 -5.22
CA ALA A 39 -0.31 10.49 -5.91
C ALA A 39 -0.53 9.25 -5.06
N VAL A 40 -0.26 9.33 -3.75
CA VAL A 40 -0.54 8.22 -2.83
C VAL A 40 -2.04 7.97 -2.70
N ARG A 41 -2.85 9.04 -2.62
CA ARG A 41 -4.31 8.87 -2.55
C ARG A 41 -4.90 8.27 -3.82
N GLU A 42 -4.32 8.58 -4.97
CA GLU A 42 -4.75 8.01 -6.25
C GLU A 42 -4.40 6.54 -6.39
N SER A 43 -3.58 5.99 -5.48
CA SER A 43 -3.23 4.56 -5.49
C SER A 43 -4.46 3.66 -5.48
N HIS A 44 -5.54 4.08 -4.83
CA HIS A 44 -6.79 3.32 -4.77
C HIS A 44 -7.25 2.91 -6.18
N GLU A 45 -7.31 3.88 -7.09
CA GLU A 45 -7.74 3.62 -8.47
C GLU A 45 -6.72 2.75 -9.24
N ARG A 46 -5.42 3.00 -9.04
CA ARG A 46 -4.38 2.20 -9.72
C ARG A 46 -4.39 0.76 -9.23
N ILE A 47 -4.59 0.55 -7.93
CA ILE A 47 -4.63 -0.79 -7.34
C ILE A 47 -5.84 -1.55 -7.84
N ILE A 48 -7.03 -0.92 -7.87
CA ILE A 48 -8.24 -1.56 -8.40
C ILE A 48 -7.99 -2.08 -9.81
N SER A 49 -7.44 -1.23 -10.67
CA SER A 49 -7.16 -1.56 -12.06
C SER A 49 -6.14 -2.70 -12.18
N ALA A 50 -5.03 -2.60 -11.42
CA ALA A 50 -3.97 -3.60 -11.46
C ALA A 50 -4.44 -4.96 -10.96
N LEU A 51 -5.25 -5.00 -9.92
CA LEU A 51 -5.79 -6.26 -9.40
C LEU A 51 -6.74 -6.91 -10.41
N GLN A 52 -7.58 -6.13 -11.07
CA GLN A 52 -8.47 -6.63 -12.11
C GLN A 52 -7.70 -7.33 -13.24
N VAL A 53 -6.64 -6.68 -13.72
CA VAL A 53 -5.80 -7.24 -14.79
C VAL A 53 -5.10 -8.53 -14.33
N SER A 54 -4.74 -8.59 -13.05
CA SER A 54 -4.05 -9.74 -12.47
C SER A 54 -4.98 -10.89 -12.04
N GLY A 55 -6.28 -10.74 -12.24
CA GLY A 55 -7.24 -11.78 -11.89
C GLY A 55 -7.73 -11.75 -10.44
N TYR A 56 -7.39 -10.72 -9.69
CA TYR A 56 -7.91 -10.53 -8.34
C TYR A 56 -9.06 -9.54 -8.33
N LYS A 57 -9.93 -9.66 -7.33
CA LYS A 57 -10.97 -8.67 -7.10
C LYS A 57 -10.54 -7.75 -5.97
N PHE A 58 -10.79 -6.45 -6.15
CA PHE A 58 -10.63 -5.51 -5.04
C PHE A 58 -11.68 -5.84 -3.97
N PRO A 59 -11.28 -6.00 -2.70
CA PRO A 59 -12.21 -6.41 -1.65
C PRO A 59 -13.34 -5.41 -1.44
N ARG A 60 -14.56 -5.91 -1.33
CA ARG A 60 -15.74 -5.09 -1.00
C ARG A 60 -15.89 -5.01 0.51
N ASN A 61 -14.96 -4.29 1.13
CA ASN A 61 -14.88 -4.14 2.57
C ASN A 61 -14.61 -2.68 2.93
N ARG A 62 -14.82 -2.36 4.19
CA ARG A 62 -14.31 -1.12 4.74
C ARG A 62 -12.82 -1.30 4.98
N ILE A 63 -12.02 -0.51 4.27
CA ILE A 63 -10.57 -0.59 4.33
C ILE A 63 -10.04 0.70 4.93
N VAL A 64 -9.33 0.59 6.04
CA VAL A 64 -8.65 1.72 6.67
C VAL A 64 -7.16 1.42 6.68
N ILE A 65 -6.39 2.33 6.10
CA ILE A 65 -4.94 2.18 5.98
C ILE A 65 -4.27 3.32 6.73
N ASN A 66 -3.43 2.97 7.70
CA ASN A 66 -2.56 3.91 8.39
C ASN A 66 -1.14 3.74 7.87
N MET A 67 -0.53 4.85 7.46
CA MET A 67 0.86 4.89 7.03
C MET A 67 1.66 5.65 8.09
N ALA A 68 2.40 4.91 8.91
CA ALA A 68 3.19 5.48 9.99
C ALA A 68 4.67 5.60 9.59
N PRO A 69 5.39 6.60 10.10
CA PRO A 69 4.97 7.60 11.09
C PRO A 69 4.05 8.67 10.50
N ALA A 70 3.15 9.19 11.34
CA ALA A 70 2.11 10.11 10.89
C ALA A 70 2.64 11.50 10.52
N ASP A 71 3.82 11.87 10.99
CA ASP A 71 4.43 13.18 10.77
C ASP A 71 5.33 13.22 9.53
N ILE A 72 5.51 12.10 8.84
CA ILE A 72 6.28 12.03 7.60
C ILE A 72 5.30 11.98 6.44
N ARG A 73 5.49 12.90 5.48
CA ARG A 73 4.71 12.95 4.26
C ARG A 73 5.08 11.77 3.35
N LYS A 74 4.09 11.10 2.80
CA LYS A 74 4.26 10.01 1.85
C LYS A 74 3.93 10.52 0.46
N GLU A 75 4.85 10.32 -0.48
CA GLU A 75 4.77 10.90 -1.81
C GLU A 75 4.98 9.85 -2.91
N GLY A 76 4.33 10.10 -4.04
CA GLY A 76 4.54 9.31 -5.25
C GLY A 76 3.79 8.01 -5.29
N SER A 77 4.16 7.16 -6.25
CA SER A 77 3.45 5.91 -6.55
C SER A 77 4.17 4.66 -6.04
N SER A 78 5.30 4.83 -5.37
CA SER A 78 6.12 3.69 -4.89
C SER A 78 5.43 2.87 -3.80
N TYR A 79 4.37 3.39 -3.19
CA TYR A 79 3.61 2.68 -2.17
C TYR A 79 2.53 1.76 -2.75
N ASP A 80 2.28 1.80 -4.05
CA ASP A 80 1.18 1.05 -4.66
C ASP A 80 1.29 -0.45 -4.38
N LEU A 81 2.47 -1.04 -4.54
CA LEU A 81 2.65 -2.47 -4.32
C LEU A 81 2.49 -2.87 -2.84
N PRO A 82 3.15 -2.23 -1.88
CA PRO A 82 2.94 -2.59 -0.48
C PRO A 82 1.50 -2.34 -0.02
N LEU A 83 0.82 -1.31 -0.56
CA LEU A 83 -0.60 -1.10 -0.28
C LEU A 83 -1.45 -2.24 -0.82
N ALA A 84 -1.23 -2.63 -2.08
CA ALA A 84 -1.98 -3.71 -2.71
C ALA A 84 -1.79 -5.04 -1.98
N ILE A 85 -0.55 -5.37 -1.63
CA ILE A 85 -0.23 -6.59 -0.88
C ILE A 85 -0.91 -6.57 0.49
N GLY A 86 -0.85 -5.43 1.19
CA GLY A 86 -1.51 -5.28 2.49
C GLY A 86 -3.02 -5.45 2.40
N ILE A 87 -3.65 -4.89 1.38
CA ILE A 87 -5.10 -5.00 1.15
C ILE A 87 -5.49 -6.46 0.90
N LEU A 88 -4.78 -7.15 0.01
CA LEU A 88 -5.07 -8.55 -0.29
C LEU A 88 -4.86 -9.45 0.93
N ALA A 89 -3.81 -9.20 1.70
CA ALA A 89 -3.54 -9.96 2.91
C ALA A 89 -4.61 -9.72 3.99
N ALA A 90 -5.04 -8.47 4.16
CA ALA A 90 -6.08 -8.12 5.13
C ALA A 90 -7.44 -8.71 4.75
N ALA A 91 -7.69 -8.88 3.46
CA ALA A 91 -8.88 -9.55 2.94
C ALA A 91 -8.73 -11.06 2.88
N GLU A 92 -7.61 -11.59 3.36
CA GLU A 92 -7.30 -13.02 3.42
C GLU A 92 -7.19 -13.69 2.04
N GLU A 93 -6.88 -12.91 1.01
CA GLU A 93 -6.59 -13.42 -0.34
C GLU A 93 -5.14 -13.88 -0.48
N LEU A 94 -4.26 -13.41 0.43
CA LEU A 94 -2.86 -13.78 0.48
C LEU A 94 -2.49 -14.18 1.91
N ASP A 95 -1.50 -15.08 2.02
CA ASP A 95 -0.93 -15.44 3.31
C ASP A 95 -0.04 -14.32 3.83
N ALA A 96 -0.40 -13.76 4.98
CA ALA A 96 0.29 -12.64 5.60
C ALA A 96 1.45 -13.05 6.53
N SER A 97 1.67 -14.34 6.73
CA SER A 97 2.57 -14.85 7.79
C SER A 97 4.02 -14.38 7.64
N ARG A 98 4.45 -14.03 6.44
CA ARG A 98 5.83 -13.61 6.16
C ARG A 98 5.99 -12.14 5.82
N LEU A 99 4.92 -11.36 5.83
CA LEU A 99 4.99 -9.95 5.45
C LEU A 99 5.95 -9.13 6.33
N GLY A 100 6.05 -9.46 7.60
CA GLY A 100 6.94 -8.77 8.53
C GLY A 100 8.43 -8.94 8.22
N HIS A 101 8.79 -9.88 7.36
CA HIS A 101 10.18 -10.16 6.99
C HIS A 101 10.66 -9.37 5.78
N TYR A 102 9.80 -8.60 5.13
CA TYR A 102 10.12 -7.93 3.88
C TYR A 102 9.78 -6.44 3.93
N MET A 103 10.61 -5.66 3.26
CA MET A 103 10.29 -4.29 2.89
C MET A 103 9.93 -4.31 1.41
N ILE A 104 8.75 -3.81 1.07
CA ILE A 104 8.20 -3.92 -0.27
C ILE A 104 8.25 -2.56 -0.94
N CYS A 105 8.91 -2.48 -2.09
CA CYS A 105 9.04 -1.24 -2.86
C CYS A 105 8.65 -1.48 -4.30
N LEU A 106 7.97 -0.50 -4.88
CA LEU A 106 7.69 -0.47 -6.30
C LEU A 106 8.57 0.60 -6.93
N LEU A 107 9.47 0.19 -7.82
CA LEU A 107 10.40 1.11 -8.45
C LEU A 107 10.04 1.32 -9.91
N TYR A 108 10.07 2.58 -10.33
CA TYR A 108 9.97 2.96 -11.72
C TYR A 108 11.31 3.48 -12.18
N THR A 109 11.79 3.02 -13.32
CA THR A 109 13.04 3.51 -13.89
C THR A 109 12.76 4.19 -15.22
N SER A 110 13.56 5.20 -15.56
CA SER A 110 13.44 5.87 -16.85
C SER A 110 13.77 4.94 -18.00
N ASP A 111 14.57 3.92 -17.77
CA ASP A 111 14.98 2.96 -18.77
C ASP A 111 13.89 1.96 -19.12
N ALA A 112 12.89 1.82 -18.27
CA ALA A 112 11.77 0.92 -18.51
C ALA A 112 10.95 1.29 -19.75
N ALA A 113 11.07 2.53 -20.19
CA ALA A 113 10.36 3.04 -21.38
C ALA A 113 11.10 2.72 -22.69
N ASP A 114 12.32 2.28 -22.62
CA ASP A 114 13.17 2.03 -23.82
C ASP A 114 12.93 0.64 -24.46
#